data_9f1dc5101a7bbfc6de4c7b6af9e697fc
#
_entry.id   9f1dc5101a7bbfc6de4c7b6af9e697fc
#
_cell.length_a   1.000
_cell.length_b   1.000
_cell.length_c   1.000
_cell.angle_alpha   90.00
_cell.angle_beta   90.00
_cell.angle_gamma   90.00
#
_symmetry.space_group_name_H-M   'P 1'
#
loop_
_entity.id
_entity.type
_entity.pdbx_description
1 polymer ?
#
loop_
_entity_poly.entity_id
_entity_poly.type
_entity_poly.pdbx_seq_one_letter_code
_entity_poly.pdbx_strand_id
1 'polypeptide(L)'
;MPWLHDADVLLVDGGDATYLAHWMRESGLVHLVPSMPETVWVGVSAGSMVMTPRIGDYFVEWAAAPNDRTLGIVDFSIFPHLDYPGWPGNTLAKARTWAAKIGGPAYAIDDQTAITVVDDLVEVVSEGHWEQFRL
;
A
#
# COMPACT_ATOMS: atom_id res chain seq x y z
N MET A 1 2.46 -17.43 16.24
CA MET A 1 3.39 -16.32 16.58
C MET A 1 2.81 -15.46 17.71
N PRO A 2 2.99 -15.89 18.96
CA PRO A 2 2.33 -15.21 20.10
C PRO A 2 2.73 -13.74 20.24
N TRP A 3 3.98 -13.41 19.94
CA TRP A 3 4.50 -12.05 20.07
C TRP A 3 3.81 -11.03 19.14
N LEU A 4 3.23 -11.48 18.02
CA LEU A 4 2.47 -10.59 17.14
C LEU A 4 1.18 -10.11 17.80
N HIS A 5 0.51 -10.97 18.58
CA HIS A 5 -0.71 -10.61 19.30
C HIS A 5 -0.45 -9.61 20.43
N ASP A 6 0.78 -9.57 20.92
CA ASP A 6 1.17 -8.63 21.99
C ASP A 6 1.67 -7.28 21.43
N ALA A 7 1.79 -7.14 20.13
CA ALA A 7 2.26 -5.92 19.50
C ALA A 7 1.14 -4.89 19.40
N ASP A 8 1.42 -3.66 19.80
CA ASP A 8 0.51 -2.52 19.59
C ASP A 8 0.62 -1.96 18.17
N VAL A 9 1.79 -2.08 17.56
CA VAL A 9 2.11 -1.57 16.23
C VAL A 9 2.90 -2.62 15.45
N LEU A 10 2.50 -2.84 14.21
CA LEU A 10 3.31 -3.58 13.22
C LEU A 10 3.84 -2.59 12.19
N LEU A 11 5.14 -2.39 12.20
CA LEU A 11 5.82 -1.52 11.23
C LEU A 11 6.33 -2.37 10.08
N VAL A 12 5.85 -2.10 8.86
CA VAL A 12 6.16 -2.89 7.67
C VAL A 12 6.73 -1.97 6.60
N ASP A 13 7.96 -2.25 6.23
CA ASP A 13 8.76 -1.41 5.36
C ASP A 13 8.65 -1.85 3.87
N GLY A 14 9.55 -1.32 3.06
CA GLY A 14 9.58 -1.43 1.61
C GLY A 14 9.98 -2.80 1.06
N GLY A 15 10.05 -2.86 -0.25
CA GLY A 15 10.32 -4.06 -1.03
C GLY A 15 9.31 -4.21 -2.16
N ASP A 16 8.99 -5.45 -2.56
CA ASP A 16 7.93 -5.72 -3.53
C ASP A 16 6.64 -6.14 -2.81
N ALA A 17 5.54 -5.43 -3.06
CA ALA A 17 4.27 -5.69 -2.40
C ALA A 17 3.64 -7.02 -2.82
N THR A 18 3.85 -7.47 -4.05
CA THR A 18 3.34 -8.77 -4.52
C THR A 18 4.07 -9.94 -3.83
N TYR A 19 5.36 -9.81 -3.64
CA TYR A 19 6.16 -10.76 -2.87
C TYR A 19 5.73 -10.80 -1.40
N LEU A 20 5.55 -9.65 -0.80
CA LEU A 20 5.06 -9.54 0.57
C LEU A 20 3.67 -10.17 0.71
N ALA A 21 2.74 -9.88 -0.19
CA ALA A 21 1.40 -10.48 -0.19
C ALA A 21 1.46 -12.00 -0.30
N HIS A 22 2.33 -12.53 -1.17
CA HIS A 22 2.53 -13.97 -1.31
C HIS A 22 2.91 -14.61 0.04
N TRP A 23 3.91 -14.08 0.71
CA TRP A 23 4.37 -14.65 1.98
C TRP A 23 3.43 -14.39 3.15
N MET A 24 2.67 -13.30 3.14
CA MET A 24 1.59 -13.11 4.13
C MET A 24 0.50 -14.16 3.99
N ARG A 25 0.19 -14.59 2.75
CA ARG A 25 -0.74 -15.70 2.52
C ARG A 25 -0.14 -17.03 2.91
N GLU A 26 1.07 -17.34 2.46
CA GLU A 26 1.73 -18.62 2.74
C GLU A 26 2.00 -18.85 4.24
N SER A 27 2.35 -17.80 4.97
CA SER A 27 2.61 -17.89 6.42
C SER A 27 1.35 -17.88 7.27
N GLY A 28 0.19 -17.57 6.69
CA GLY A 28 -1.06 -17.39 7.43
C GLY A 28 -1.19 -16.03 8.11
N LEU A 29 -0.20 -15.12 7.97
CA LEU A 29 -0.25 -13.80 8.60
C LEU A 29 -1.49 -12.99 8.15
N VAL A 30 -1.91 -13.15 6.89
CA VAL A 30 -3.10 -12.49 6.35
C VAL A 30 -4.36 -12.80 7.19
N HIS A 31 -4.43 -13.98 7.80
CA HIS A 31 -5.56 -14.37 8.64
C HIS A 31 -5.43 -13.86 10.08
N LEU A 32 -4.22 -13.54 10.53
CA LEU A 32 -3.99 -12.98 11.86
C LEU A 32 -4.35 -11.49 11.93
N VAL A 33 -4.14 -10.73 10.85
CA VAL A 33 -4.40 -9.28 10.84
C VAL A 33 -5.82 -8.93 11.29
N PRO A 34 -6.91 -9.56 10.78
CA PRO A 34 -8.26 -9.28 11.27
C PRO A 34 -8.49 -9.67 12.72
N SER A 35 -7.68 -10.59 13.27
CA SER A 35 -7.78 -11.03 14.68
C SER A 35 -7.10 -10.08 15.67
N MET A 36 -6.47 -9.02 15.17
CA MET A 36 -5.72 -8.04 15.97
C MET A 36 -6.29 -6.63 15.75
N PRO A 37 -7.57 -6.39 16.11
CA PRO A 37 -8.23 -5.12 15.77
C PRO A 37 -7.65 -3.89 16.49
N GLU A 38 -6.96 -4.11 17.61
CA GLU A 38 -6.31 -3.03 18.37
C GLU A 38 -4.87 -2.75 17.92
N THR A 39 -4.32 -3.59 17.03
CA THR A 39 -2.96 -3.41 16.52
C THR A 39 -2.98 -2.45 15.33
N VAL A 40 -2.11 -1.45 15.36
CA VAL A 40 -1.97 -0.49 14.26
C VAL A 40 -0.97 -1.03 13.25
N TRP A 41 -1.41 -1.15 12.00
CA TRP A 41 -0.52 -1.42 10.87
C TRP A 41 0.04 -0.11 10.36
N VAL A 42 1.37 0.04 10.39
CA VAL A 42 2.07 1.19 9.82
C VAL A 42 2.88 0.67 8.62
N GLY A 43 2.37 0.91 7.43
CA GLY A 43 3.01 0.48 6.19
C GLY A 43 3.75 1.62 5.50
N VAL A 44 4.96 1.33 5.03
CA VAL A 44 5.77 2.25 4.22
C VAL A 44 6.05 1.59 2.88
N SER A 45 5.76 2.28 1.78
CA SER A 45 6.00 1.76 0.42
C SER A 45 5.27 0.41 0.21
N ALA A 46 5.99 -0.68 -0.02
CA ALA A 46 5.40 -2.02 -0.18
C ALA A 46 4.52 -2.41 1.02
N GLY A 47 4.91 -2.03 2.23
CA GLY A 47 4.15 -2.28 3.45
C GLY A 47 2.79 -1.57 3.47
N SER A 48 2.64 -0.45 2.79
CA SER A 48 1.35 0.22 2.58
C SER A 48 0.60 -0.38 1.38
N MET A 49 1.29 -0.61 0.28
CA MET A 49 0.70 -1.10 -0.97
C MET A 49 0.13 -2.51 -0.83
N VAL A 50 0.72 -3.35 0.03
CA VAL A 50 0.25 -4.73 0.26
C VAL A 50 -1.19 -4.80 0.76
N MET A 51 -1.66 -3.75 1.44
CA MET A 51 -3.02 -3.66 1.95
C MET A 51 -4.06 -3.31 0.89
N THR A 52 -3.63 -2.84 -0.27
CA THR A 52 -4.49 -2.40 -1.38
C THR A 52 -4.95 -3.57 -2.24
N PRO A 53 -5.93 -3.37 -3.14
CA PRO A 53 -6.38 -4.44 -4.04
C PRO A 53 -5.33 -4.81 -5.09
N ARG A 54 -4.61 -3.81 -5.62
CA ARG A 54 -3.59 -4.00 -6.64
C ARG A 54 -2.63 -2.82 -6.67
N ILE A 55 -1.44 -3.06 -7.19
CA ILE A 55 -0.38 -2.05 -7.20
C ILE A 55 -0.09 -1.47 -8.60
N GLY A 56 -0.59 -2.10 -9.65
CA GLY A 56 -0.26 -1.76 -11.03
C GLY A 56 1.08 -2.36 -11.47
N ASP A 57 1.19 -2.66 -12.75
CA ASP A 57 2.38 -3.33 -13.31
C ASP A 57 3.67 -2.52 -13.10
N TYR A 58 3.55 -1.21 -13.05
CA TYR A 58 4.69 -0.30 -12.84
C TYR A 58 5.48 -0.63 -11.56
N PHE A 59 4.81 -1.11 -10.53
CA PHE A 59 5.43 -1.39 -9.23
C PHE A 59 5.75 -2.88 -9.00
N VAL A 60 5.45 -3.75 -9.95
CA VAL A 60 5.76 -5.17 -9.84
C VAL A 60 7.22 -5.41 -10.21
N GLU A 61 8.03 -5.80 -9.22
CA GLU A 61 9.46 -6.11 -9.42
C GLU A 61 9.75 -7.61 -9.25
N TRP A 62 8.93 -8.32 -8.49
CA TRP A 62 9.10 -9.76 -8.28
C TRP A 62 8.81 -10.53 -9.57
N ALA A 63 9.85 -11.17 -10.13
CA ALA A 63 9.78 -11.83 -11.43
C ALA A 63 8.75 -12.97 -11.48
N ALA A 64 8.47 -13.62 -10.34
CA ALA A 64 7.51 -14.72 -10.25
C ALA A 64 6.08 -14.26 -9.94
N ALA A 65 5.83 -12.95 -9.86
CA ALA A 65 4.48 -12.44 -9.59
C ALA A 65 3.53 -12.85 -10.71
N PRO A 66 2.40 -13.52 -10.40
CA PRO A 66 1.42 -13.91 -11.43
C PRO A 66 0.63 -12.72 -11.98
N ASN A 67 0.52 -11.65 -11.19
CA ASN A 67 -0.17 -10.42 -11.51
C ASN A 67 0.22 -9.31 -10.49
N ASP A 68 -0.45 -8.17 -10.55
CA ASP A 68 -0.20 -7.02 -9.66
C ASP A 68 -1.12 -6.97 -8.44
N ARG A 69 -1.84 -8.06 -8.13
CA ARG A 69 -2.80 -8.09 -7.03
C ARG A 69 -2.12 -8.28 -5.68
N THR A 70 -2.69 -7.64 -4.68
CA THR A 70 -2.27 -7.71 -3.28
C THR A 70 -3.45 -8.09 -2.39
N LEU A 71 -3.45 -7.74 -1.11
CA LEU A 71 -4.39 -8.35 -0.16
C LEU A 71 -5.83 -7.79 -0.22
N GLY A 72 -6.00 -6.55 -0.67
CA GLY A 72 -7.33 -5.94 -0.77
C GLY A 72 -8.02 -5.70 0.57
N ILE A 73 -7.26 -5.40 1.62
CA ILE A 73 -7.81 -5.09 2.94
C ILE A 73 -8.48 -3.71 2.93
N VAL A 74 -7.95 -2.79 2.13
CA VAL A 74 -8.57 -1.49 1.83
C VAL A 74 -9.05 -1.46 0.38
N ASP A 75 -9.93 -0.51 0.05
CA ASP A 75 -10.60 -0.44 -1.26
C ASP A 75 -9.97 0.57 -2.21
N PHE A 76 -8.77 1.00 -1.96
CA PHE A 76 -8.06 1.95 -2.81
C PHE A 76 -6.63 1.49 -3.06
N SER A 77 -6.05 1.95 -4.17
CA SER A 77 -4.65 1.70 -4.51
C SER A 77 -3.79 2.94 -4.23
N ILE A 78 -2.48 2.76 -4.08
CA ILE A 78 -1.55 3.81 -3.71
C ILE A 78 -0.39 3.86 -4.69
N PHE A 79 -0.09 5.05 -5.21
CA PHE A 79 1.14 5.39 -5.93
C PHE A 79 2.05 6.10 -4.92
N PRO A 80 3.05 5.41 -4.36
CA PRO A 80 3.92 6.01 -3.35
C PRO A 80 5.06 6.81 -3.96
N HIS A 81 5.76 7.54 -3.11
CA HIS A 81 6.98 8.26 -3.47
C HIS A 81 6.80 9.26 -4.62
N LEU A 82 5.63 9.92 -4.64
CA LEU A 82 5.37 10.98 -5.61
C LEU A 82 6.47 12.06 -5.49
N ASP A 83 7.03 12.49 -6.63
CA ASP A 83 8.05 13.53 -6.70
C ASP A 83 9.36 13.23 -5.92
N TYR A 84 9.60 11.97 -5.58
CA TYR A 84 10.84 11.60 -4.90
C TYR A 84 12.05 11.77 -5.83
N PRO A 85 13.08 12.55 -5.44
CA PRO A 85 14.23 12.82 -6.30
C PRO A 85 15.02 11.57 -6.70
N GLY A 86 15.04 10.54 -5.85
CA GLY A 86 15.70 9.25 -6.11
C GLY A 86 15.01 8.40 -7.17
N TRP A 87 13.74 8.69 -7.45
CA TRP A 87 12.96 8.02 -8.49
C TRP A 87 12.28 9.07 -9.38
N PRO A 88 13.04 9.66 -10.31
CA PRO A 88 12.54 10.78 -11.11
C PRO A 88 11.37 10.43 -12.03
N GLY A 89 11.10 9.12 -12.24
CA GLY A 89 9.93 8.66 -12.97
C GLY A 89 8.61 8.77 -12.19
N ASN A 90 8.66 8.96 -10.87
CA ASN A 90 7.47 9.04 -10.03
C ASN A 90 6.83 10.44 -10.05
N THR A 91 6.44 10.86 -11.24
CA THR A 91 5.79 12.15 -11.46
C THR A 91 4.28 12.07 -11.35
N LEU A 92 3.62 13.22 -11.19
CA LEU A 92 2.16 13.28 -11.19
C LEU A 92 1.57 12.80 -12.53
N ALA A 93 2.20 13.10 -13.66
CA ALA A 93 1.79 12.61 -14.96
C ALA A 93 1.83 11.07 -15.02
N LYS A 94 2.88 10.47 -14.47
CA LYS A 94 2.99 9.00 -14.37
C LYS A 94 1.92 8.43 -13.46
N ALA A 95 1.67 9.07 -12.32
CA ALA A 95 0.63 8.64 -11.38
C ALA A 95 -0.76 8.69 -12.01
N ARG A 96 -1.07 9.70 -12.80
CA ARG A 96 -2.35 9.79 -13.52
C ARG A 96 -2.51 8.67 -14.54
N THR A 97 -1.48 8.36 -15.30
CA THR A 97 -1.49 7.24 -16.24
C THR A 97 -1.66 5.91 -15.51
N TRP A 98 -0.96 5.72 -14.41
CA TRP A 98 -1.07 4.54 -13.56
C TRP A 98 -2.50 4.40 -12.99
N ALA A 99 -3.07 5.48 -12.45
CA ALA A 99 -4.42 5.47 -11.87
C ALA A 99 -5.49 5.11 -12.89
N ALA A 100 -5.35 5.59 -14.14
CA ALA A 100 -6.27 5.22 -15.23
C ALA A 100 -6.26 3.72 -15.50
N LYS A 101 -5.11 3.07 -15.40
CA LYS A 101 -4.98 1.61 -15.56
C LYS A 101 -5.50 0.83 -14.36
N ILE A 102 -5.34 1.39 -13.16
CA ILE A 102 -5.90 0.80 -11.94
C ILE A 102 -7.43 0.68 -12.04
N GLY A 103 -8.09 1.72 -12.51
CA GLY A 103 -9.52 1.68 -12.80
C GLY A 103 -10.44 1.72 -11.57
N GLY A 104 -9.90 2.05 -10.40
CA GLY A 104 -10.64 2.19 -9.15
C GLY A 104 -10.13 3.37 -8.33
N PRO A 105 -10.62 3.57 -7.11
CA PRO A 105 -10.12 4.62 -6.23
C PRO A 105 -8.62 4.48 -6.01
N ALA A 106 -7.90 5.59 -6.09
CA ALA A 106 -6.45 5.58 -5.94
C ALA A 106 -5.94 6.92 -5.41
N TYR A 107 -4.78 6.87 -4.78
CA TYR A 107 -4.07 8.05 -4.28
C TYR A 107 -2.64 8.02 -4.78
N ALA A 108 -2.13 9.19 -5.18
CA ALA A 108 -0.69 9.40 -5.32
C ALA A 108 -0.23 10.22 -4.12
N ILE A 109 0.78 9.75 -3.43
CA ILE A 109 1.29 10.39 -2.20
C ILE A 109 2.80 10.53 -2.23
N ASP A 110 3.29 11.65 -1.73
CA ASP A 110 4.71 11.87 -1.52
C ASP A 110 5.16 11.33 -0.15
N ASP A 111 6.44 11.50 0.17
CA ASP A 111 7.02 11.00 1.42
C ASP A 111 6.64 11.82 2.65
N GLN A 112 5.86 12.91 2.47
CA GLN A 112 5.33 13.73 3.56
C GLN A 112 3.82 13.54 3.75
N THR A 113 3.27 12.48 3.17
CA THR A 113 1.84 12.20 3.18
C THR A 113 1.57 10.82 3.78
N ALA A 114 0.57 10.74 4.62
CA ALA A 114 0.05 9.49 5.16
C ALA A 114 -1.45 9.36 4.88
N ILE A 115 -1.90 8.13 4.70
CA ILE A 115 -3.33 7.79 4.62
C ILE A 115 -3.67 6.99 5.86
N THR A 116 -4.66 7.44 6.61
CA THR A 116 -5.15 6.72 7.78
C THR A 116 -6.49 6.07 7.49
N VAL A 117 -6.67 4.84 7.97
CA VAL A 117 -7.93 4.09 7.83
C VAL A 117 -8.31 3.60 9.22
N VAL A 118 -9.43 4.09 9.73
CA VAL A 118 -9.99 3.68 11.02
C VAL A 118 -11.48 3.44 10.82
N ASP A 119 -11.96 2.23 11.08
CA ASP A 119 -13.38 1.85 10.94
C ASP A 119 -13.96 2.28 9.57
N ASP A 120 -13.24 1.98 8.49
CA ASP A 120 -13.57 2.33 7.09
C ASP A 120 -13.52 3.84 6.77
N LEU A 121 -13.18 4.69 7.74
CA LEU A 121 -12.95 6.11 7.48
C LEU A 121 -11.53 6.33 6.98
N VAL A 122 -11.42 6.85 5.76
CA VAL A 122 -10.13 7.15 5.11
C VAL A 122 -9.87 8.65 5.20
N GLU A 123 -8.72 9.01 5.78
CA GLU A 123 -8.27 10.39 5.86
C GLU A 123 -6.85 10.52 5.34
N VAL A 124 -6.55 11.65 4.70
CA VAL A 124 -5.20 11.99 4.26
C VAL A 124 -4.63 13.05 5.18
N VAL A 125 -3.42 12.80 5.70
CA VAL A 125 -2.64 13.75 6.50
C VAL A 125 -1.37 14.07 5.73
N SER A 126 -1.15 15.34 5.41
CA SER A 126 -0.02 15.71 4.54
C SER A 126 0.53 17.09 4.87
N GLU A 127 1.84 17.19 4.80
CA GLU A 127 2.58 18.45 4.73
C GLU A 127 3.22 18.66 3.35
N GLY A 128 2.93 17.77 2.41
CA GLY A 128 3.51 17.72 1.08
C GLY A 128 2.47 17.74 -0.03
N HIS A 129 2.70 16.93 -1.04
CA HIS A 129 1.91 16.86 -2.26
C HIS A 129 1.22 15.48 -2.39
N TRP A 130 -0.07 15.49 -2.71
CA TRP A 130 -0.83 14.27 -2.97
C TRP A 130 -2.02 14.56 -3.90
N GLU A 131 -2.52 13.51 -4.54
CA GLU A 131 -3.71 13.61 -5.38
C GLU A 131 -4.58 12.36 -5.20
N GLN A 132 -5.89 12.57 -5.18
CA GLN A 132 -6.88 11.50 -5.15
C GLN A 132 -7.47 11.31 -6.55
N PHE A 133 -7.52 10.07 -7.01
CA PHE A 133 -8.17 9.69 -8.26
C PHE A 133 -9.45 8.92 -7.97
N ARG A 134 -10.53 9.37 -8.57
CA ARG A 134 -11.83 8.69 -8.51
C ARG A 134 -12.26 8.35 -9.93
N LEU A 135 -12.63 7.12 -10.12
CA LEU A 135 -13.11 6.63 -11.40
C LEU A 135 -14.55 6.14 -11.28
#